data_fdc07e2c9bc7aaa17fb2281f16ea2d4b
#
_entry.id   fdc07e2c9bc7aaa17fb2281f16ea2d4b
#
_cell.length_a   1.000
_cell.length_b   1.000
_cell.length_c   1.000
_cell.angle_alpha   90.00
_cell.angle_beta   90.00
_cell.angle_gamma   90.00
#
_symmetry.space_group_name_H-M   'P 1'
#
loop_
_entity.id
_entity.type
_entity.pdbx_description
1 polymer ?
#
loop_
_entity_poly.entity_id
_entity_poly.type
_entity_poly.pdbx_seq_one_letter_code
_entity_poly.pdbx_strand_id
1 'polypeptide(L)'
;MINQLQEKYQLSLLLLLSAVAVLGISPFVVIRYLAGNFTAAIIDITLILGIIALVTYAHYVKKIRIVSAVIAIFINVGVVVIVIANGIDSFLWIYPVFASTFVLVKPIEALGINAVAGVAVVKLSNIFATISEDSFIVTNLMLSLCVFVYASHSAKQFRLLEDLN
;
A
#
# COMPACT_ATOMS: atom_id res chain seq x y z
N MET A 1 -11.06 10.41 26.15
CA MET A 1 -12.11 10.48 25.10
C MET A 1 -11.50 10.73 23.71
N ILE A 2 -10.58 11.69 23.56
CA ILE A 2 -9.91 12.03 22.29
C ILE A 2 -9.14 10.85 21.67
N ASN A 3 -8.33 10.12 22.46
CA ASN A 3 -7.58 8.95 21.97
C ASN A 3 -8.48 7.84 21.40
N GLN A 4 -9.67 7.65 21.97
CA GLN A 4 -10.62 6.65 21.47
C GLN A 4 -11.26 7.05 20.13
N LEU A 5 -11.45 8.35 19.89
CA LEU A 5 -11.95 8.86 18.61
C LEU A 5 -10.90 8.72 17.52
N GLN A 6 -9.63 8.98 17.82
CA GLN A 6 -8.52 8.78 16.89
C GLN A 6 -8.34 7.30 16.51
N GLU A 7 -8.38 6.40 17.50
CA GLU A 7 -8.30 4.96 17.23
C GLU A 7 -9.46 4.47 16.36
N LYS A 8 -10.68 4.92 16.61
CA LYS A 8 -11.84 4.57 15.79
C LYS A 8 -11.70 5.11 14.36
N TYR A 9 -11.22 6.35 14.18
CA TYR A 9 -11.02 6.92 12.86
C TYR A 9 -9.92 6.17 12.09
N GLN A 10 -8.79 5.87 12.73
CA GLN A 10 -7.71 5.10 12.12
C GLN A 10 -8.16 3.68 11.74
N LEU A 11 -8.95 3.03 12.59
CA LEU A 11 -9.51 1.72 12.29
C LEU A 11 -10.49 1.78 11.11
N SER A 12 -11.35 2.79 11.05
CA SER A 12 -12.29 2.99 9.94
C SER A 12 -11.55 3.22 8.61
N LEU A 13 -10.49 4.02 8.62
CA LEU A 13 -9.64 4.27 7.46
C LEU A 13 -8.93 3.00 6.99
N LEU A 14 -8.40 2.22 7.94
CA LEU A 14 -7.76 0.93 7.67
C LEU A 14 -8.75 -0.06 7.03
N LEU A 15 -9.96 -0.15 7.57
CA LEU A 15 -11.03 -1.00 7.04
C LEU A 15 -11.42 -0.58 5.62
N LEU A 16 -11.61 0.73 5.40
CA LEU A 16 -11.98 1.27 4.09
C LEU A 16 -10.91 0.95 3.03
N LEU A 17 -9.64 1.25 3.33
CA LEU A 17 -8.53 0.99 2.41
C LEU A 17 -8.37 -0.50 2.13
N SER A 18 -8.53 -1.34 3.15
CA SER A 18 -8.46 -2.79 3.00
C SER A 18 -9.61 -3.33 2.15
N ALA A 19 -10.82 -2.80 2.32
CA ALA A 19 -11.96 -3.15 1.49
C ALA A 19 -11.73 -2.75 0.02
N VAL A 20 -11.22 -1.53 -0.23
CA VAL A 20 -10.88 -1.07 -1.59
C VAL A 20 -9.79 -1.95 -2.19
N ALA A 21 -8.75 -2.31 -1.43
CA ALA A 21 -7.69 -3.19 -1.91
C ALA A 21 -8.22 -4.59 -2.27
N VAL A 22 -9.01 -5.21 -1.39
CA VAL A 22 -9.60 -6.54 -1.64
C VAL A 22 -10.53 -6.52 -2.86
N LEU A 23 -11.41 -5.52 -2.97
CA LEU A 23 -12.30 -5.36 -4.11
C LEU A 23 -11.53 -5.09 -5.41
N GLY A 24 -10.45 -4.30 -5.35
CA GLY A 24 -9.60 -4.00 -6.50
C GLY A 24 -8.80 -5.22 -6.98
N ILE A 25 -8.28 -6.04 -6.08
CA ILE A 25 -7.47 -7.23 -6.42
C ILE A 25 -8.36 -8.40 -6.88
N SER A 26 -9.56 -8.58 -6.30
CA SER A 26 -10.43 -9.74 -6.56
C SER A 26 -10.70 -10.02 -8.04
N PRO A 27 -11.02 -9.04 -8.91
CA PRO A 27 -11.23 -9.31 -10.34
C PRO A 27 -9.99 -9.86 -11.03
N PHE A 28 -8.79 -9.42 -10.61
CA PHE A 28 -7.53 -9.87 -11.20
C PHE A 28 -7.22 -11.32 -10.86
N VAL A 29 -7.62 -11.82 -9.70
CA VAL A 29 -7.53 -13.26 -9.39
C VAL A 29 -8.24 -14.08 -10.44
N VAL A 30 -9.48 -13.71 -10.79
CA VAL A 30 -10.28 -14.42 -11.78
C VAL A 30 -9.68 -14.32 -13.19
N ILE A 31 -9.32 -13.09 -13.59
CA ILE A 31 -8.74 -12.83 -14.92
C ILE A 31 -7.44 -13.63 -15.10
N ARG A 32 -6.54 -13.61 -14.11
CA ARG A 32 -5.26 -14.31 -14.15
C ARG A 32 -5.43 -15.83 -14.11
N TYR A 33 -6.38 -16.33 -13.32
CA TYR A 33 -6.72 -17.74 -13.29
C TYR A 33 -7.21 -18.23 -14.65
N LEU A 34 -8.15 -17.49 -15.28
CA LEU A 34 -8.68 -17.82 -16.60
C LEU A 34 -7.64 -17.69 -17.73
N ALA A 35 -6.67 -16.79 -17.57
CA ALA A 35 -5.54 -16.63 -18.49
C ALA A 35 -4.46 -17.71 -18.30
N GLY A 36 -4.61 -18.66 -17.35
CA GLY A 36 -3.62 -19.70 -17.05
C GLY A 36 -2.40 -19.21 -16.26
N ASN A 37 -2.39 -17.94 -15.78
CA ASN A 37 -1.31 -17.40 -14.97
C ASN A 37 -1.55 -17.71 -13.48
N PHE A 38 -1.41 -18.97 -13.12
CA PHE A 38 -1.69 -19.46 -11.76
C PHE A 38 -0.77 -18.84 -10.70
N THR A 39 0.49 -18.58 -11.05
CA THR A 39 1.44 -17.95 -10.11
C THR A 39 0.96 -16.57 -9.67
N ALA A 40 0.57 -15.71 -10.61
CA ALA A 40 0.05 -14.38 -10.29
C ALA A 40 -1.29 -14.45 -9.52
N ALA A 41 -2.17 -15.38 -9.89
CA ALA A 41 -3.44 -15.59 -9.19
C ALA A 41 -3.22 -16.03 -7.72
N ILE A 42 -2.26 -16.91 -7.45
CA ILE A 42 -1.91 -17.35 -6.08
C ILE A 42 -1.35 -16.17 -5.27
N ILE A 43 -0.50 -15.34 -5.86
CA ILE A 43 0.02 -14.15 -5.18
C ILE A 43 -1.12 -13.21 -4.79
N ASP A 44 -2.06 -12.93 -5.69
CA ASP A 44 -3.23 -12.09 -5.42
C ASP A 44 -4.13 -12.66 -4.31
N ILE A 45 -4.40 -13.98 -4.33
CA ILE A 45 -5.15 -14.65 -3.26
C ILE A 45 -4.42 -14.51 -1.93
N THR A 46 -3.10 -14.71 -1.92
CA THR A 46 -2.30 -14.59 -0.70
C THR A 46 -2.36 -13.16 -0.15
N LEU A 47 -2.32 -12.13 -1.02
CA LEU A 47 -2.47 -10.74 -0.63
C LEU A 47 -3.85 -10.47 -0.02
N ILE A 48 -4.93 -10.93 -0.66
CA ILE A 48 -6.30 -10.77 -0.15
C ILE A 48 -6.44 -11.41 1.25
N LEU A 49 -6.04 -12.68 1.37
CA LEU A 49 -6.14 -13.40 2.65
C LEU A 49 -5.28 -12.76 3.74
N GLY A 50 -4.08 -12.32 3.40
CA GLY A 50 -3.17 -11.62 4.32
C GLY A 50 -3.76 -10.29 4.80
N ILE A 51 -4.33 -9.48 3.91
CA ILE A 51 -5.00 -8.23 4.27
C ILE A 51 -6.17 -8.51 5.21
N ILE A 52 -7.04 -9.46 4.88
CA ILE A 52 -8.21 -9.81 5.70
C ILE A 52 -7.76 -10.29 7.09
N ALA A 53 -6.76 -11.16 7.16
CA ALA A 53 -6.22 -11.68 8.43
C ALA A 53 -5.64 -10.55 9.30
N LEU A 54 -4.84 -9.66 8.72
CA LEU A 54 -4.21 -8.55 9.43
C LEU A 54 -5.24 -7.53 9.93
N VAL A 55 -6.26 -7.22 9.12
CA VAL A 55 -7.33 -6.29 9.52
C VAL A 55 -8.19 -6.91 10.63
N THR A 56 -8.51 -8.20 10.52
CA THR A 56 -9.21 -8.92 11.56
C THR A 56 -8.40 -8.90 12.87
N TYR A 57 -7.10 -9.15 12.78
CA TYR A 57 -6.19 -9.06 13.92
C TYR A 57 -6.15 -7.66 14.54
N ALA A 58 -6.13 -6.58 13.70
CA ALA A 58 -6.18 -5.21 14.19
C ALA A 58 -7.43 -4.92 15.02
N HIS A 59 -8.58 -5.46 14.60
CA HIS A 59 -9.85 -5.30 15.29
C HIS A 59 -9.83 -5.93 16.70
N TYR A 60 -9.19 -7.10 16.86
CA TYR A 60 -9.10 -7.78 18.16
C TYR A 60 -8.07 -7.17 19.11
N VAL A 61 -6.88 -6.84 18.60
CA VAL A 61 -5.73 -6.46 19.45
C VAL A 61 -5.70 -4.96 19.76
N LYS A 62 -6.47 -4.14 19.03
CA LYS A 62 -6.53 -2.67 19.15
C LYS A 62 -5.17 -1.94 19.01
N LYS A 63 -4.13 -2.61 18.51
CA LYS A 63 -2.82 -2.03 18.21
C LYS A 63 -2.77 -1.57 16.74
N ILE A 64 -3.68 -0.68 16.37
CA ILE A 64 -3.96 -0.27 14.99
C ILE A 64 -2.69 0.22 14.29
N ARG A 65 -1.87 1.04 14.95
CA ARG A 65 -0.66 1.61 14.35
C ARG A 65 0.35 0.54 13.91
N ILE A 66 0.60 -0.46 14.76
CA ILE A 66 1.55 -1.54 14.44
C ILE A 66 1.01 -2.37 13.28
N VAL A 67 -0.27 -2.71 13.34
CA VAL A 67 -0.89 -3.51 12.28
C VAL A 67 -0.93 -2.73 10.96
N SER A 68 -1.21 -1.43 10.96
CA SER A 68 -1.14 -0.59 9.76
C SER A 68 0.27 -0.58 9.14
N ALA A 69 1.33 -0.52 9.95
CA ALA A 69 2.70 -0.60 9.47
C ALA A 69 3.01 -1.99 8.87
N VAL A 70 2.55 -3.06 9.51
CA VAL A 70 2.69 -4.43 8.98
C VAL A 70 1.95 -4.58 7.65
N ILE A 71 0.72 -4.07 7.54
CA ILE A 71 -0.05 -4.08 6.29
C ILE A 71 0.68 -3.27 5.21
N ALA A 72 1.20 -2.08 5.52
CA ALA A 72 1.94 -1.26 4.58
C ALA A 72 3.17 -1.99 4.01
N ILE A 73 3.94 -2.66 4.86
CA ILE A 73 5.09 -3.48 4.42
C ILE A 73 4.59 -4.68 3.59
N PHE A 74 3.55 -5.38 4.05
CA PHE A 74 3.01 -6.56 3.39
C PHE A 74 2.53 -6.27 1.96
N ILE A 75 1.76 -5.18 1.75
CA ILE A 75 1.30 -4.80 0.41
C ILE A 75 2.44 -4.32 -0.48
N ASN A 76 3.45 -3.64 0.07
CA ASN A 76 4.65 -3.24 -0.68
C ASN A 76 5.48 -4.45 -1.12
N VAL A 77 5.70 -5.43 -0.24
CA VAL A 77 6.35 -6.70 -0.61
C VAL A 77 5.51 -7.41 -1.68
N GLY A 78 4.19 -7.47 -1.51
CA GLY A 78 3.28 -8.08 -2.45
C GLY A 78 3.36 -7.46 -3.85
N VAL A 79 3.38 -6.13 -3.95
CA VAL A 79 3.49 -5.46 -5.26
C VAL A 79 4.85 -5.69 -5.92
N VAL A 80 5.94 -5.73 -5.15
CA VAL A 80 7.27 -6.07 -5.68
C VAL A 80 7.26 -7.50 -6.24
N VAL A 81 6.74 -8.47 -5.48
CA VAL A 81 6.68 -9.87 -5.89
C VAL A 81 5.82 -10.05 -7.14
N ILE A 82 4.63 -9.41 -7.21
CA ILE A 82 3.76 -9.54 -8.37
C ILE A 82 4.37 -8.88 -9.63
N VAL A 83 5.09 -7.78 -9.49
CA VAL A 83 5.79 -7.14 -10.61
C VAL A 83 6.95 -8.01 -11.11
N ILE A 84 7.70 -8.67 -10.22
CA ILE A 84 8.74 -9.62 -10.61
C ILE A 84 8.14 -10.82 -11.34
N ALA A 85 7.01 -11.35 -10.86
CA ALA A 85 6.38 -12.54 -11.40
C ALA A 85 5.60 -12.31 -12.71
N ASN A 86 4.97 -11.13 -12.86
CA ASN A 86 4.03 -10.84 -13.94
C ASN A 86 4.45 -9.65 -14.84
N GLY A 87 5.56 -8.99 -14.51
CA GLY A 87 6.15 -7.94 -15.34
C GLY A 87 5.24 -6.71 -15.52
N ILE A 88 5.18 -6.22 -16.75
CA ILE A 88 4.51 -4.97 -17.14
C ILE A 88 3.01 -4.97 -16.82
N ASP A 89 2.35 -6.12 -16.87
CA ASP A 89 0.91 -6.24 -16.63
C ASP A 89 0.53 -5.89 -15.18
N SER A 90 1.49 -5.98 -14.26
CA SER A 90 1.29 -5.66 -12.85
C SER A 90 1.99 -4.37 -12.40
N PHE A 91 2.79 -3.78 -13.27
CA PHE A 91 3.62 -2.63 -12.93
C PHE A 91 2.83 -1.41 -12.43
N LEU A 92 1.67 -1.13 -13.02
CA LEU A 92 0.83 0.01 -12.64
C LEU A 92 0.30 -0.07 -11.20
N TRP A 93 0.27 -1.27 -10.59
CA TRP A 93 -0.14 -1.43 -9.20
C TRP A 93 0.80 -0.80 -8.19
N ILE A 94 2.05 -0.50 -8.58
CA ILE A 94 3.01 0.18 -7.72
C ILE A 94 2.48 1.53 -7.24
N TYR A 95 1.87 2.31 -8.14
CA TYR A 95 1.44 3.67 -7.83
C TYR A 95 0.33 3.74 -6.77
N PRO A 96 -0.79 3.01 -6.88
CA PRO A 96 -1.81 3.02 -5.83
C PRO A 96 -1.30 2.41 -4.52
N VAL A 97 -0.41 1.41 -4.54
CA VAL A 97 0.19 0.85 -3.33
C VAL A 97 1.09 1.89 -2.64
N PHE A 98 1.95 2.58 -3.37
CA PHE A 98 2.81 3.62 -2.81
C PHE A 98 2.00 4.78 -2.25
N ALA A 99 0.95 5.22 -2.93
CA ALA A 99 0.05 6.25 -2.41
C ALA A 99 -0.66 5.81 -1.12
N SER A 100 -1.17 4.57 -1.07
CA SER A 100 -1.87 4.03 0.10
C SER A 100 -0.96 3.88 1.32
N THR A 101 0.33 3.66 1.12
CA THR A 101 1.32 3.57 2.21
C THR A 101 1.35 4.84 3.05
N PHE A 102 1.22 6.03 2.44
CA PHE A 102 1.17 7.31 3.16
C PHE A 102 -0.09 7.50 4.03
N VAL A 103 -1.14 6.76 3.76
CA VAL A 103 -2.36 6.77 4.56
C VAL A 103 -2.26 5.79 5.73
N LEU A 104 -1.54 4.68 5.54
CA LEU A 104 -1.40 3.60 6.52
C LEU A 104 -0.38 3.92 7.63
N VAL A 105 0.71 4.64 7.29
CA VAL A 105 1.80 4.94 8.22
C VAL A 105 2.15 6.43 8.21
N LYS A 106 3.07 6.85 9.08
CA LYS A 106 3.53 8.24 9.07
C LYS A 106 4.24 8.58 7.74
N PRO A 107 4.13 9.83 7.26
CA PRO A 107 4.70 10.22 5.96
C PRO A 107 6.18 9.85 5.79
N ILE A 108 7.00 10.02 6.82
CA ILE A 108 8.43 9.68 6.76
C ILE A 108 8.66 8.16 6.71
N GLU A 109 7.86 7.37 7.42
CA GLU A 109 7.89 5.91 7.40
C GLU A 109 7.48 5.40 6.01
N ALA A 110 6.43 6.02 5.42
CA ALA A 110 5.96 5.72 4.07
C ALA A 110 7.03 5.97 3.00
N LEU A 111 7.74 7.11 3.09
CA LEU A 111 8.87 7.40 2.18
C LEU A 111 9.93 6.30 2.25
N GLY A 112 10.30 5.85 3.46
CA GLY A 112 11.30 4.79 3.64
C GLY A 112 10.84 3.46 3.04
N ILE A 113 9.60 3.04 3.32
CA ILE A 113 9.03 1.79 2.79
C ILE A 113 8.95 1.83 1.26
N ASN A 114 8.42 2.91 0.70
CA ASN A 114 8.28 3.07 -0.75
C ASN A 114 9.64 3.17 -1.46
N ALA A 115 10.63 3.84 -0.85
CA ALA A 115 11.98 3.90 -1.41
C ALA A 115 12.63 2.52 -1.49
N VAL A 116 12.52 1.71 -0.43
CA VAL A 116 13.05 0.34 -0.42
C VAL A 116 12.33 -0.52 -1.46
N ALA A 117 11.00 -0.44 -1.54
CA ALA A 117 10.22 -1.17 -2.53
C ALA A 117 10.55 -0.72 -3.96
N GLY A 118 10.69 0.59 -4.20
CA GLY A 118 11.08 1.14 -5.50
C GLY A 118 12.46 0.65 -5.95
N VAL A 119 13.45 0.67 -5.06
CA VAL A 119 14.79 0.12 -5.35
C VAL A 119 14.72 -1.38 -5.63
N ALA A 120 13.91 -2.13 -4.88
CA ALA A 120 13.72 -3.55 -5.11
C ALA A 120 13.13 -3.83 -6.51
N VAL A 121 12.13 -3.07 -6.94
CA VAL A 121 11.56 -3.16 -8.30
C VAL A 121 12.63 -2.89 -9.35
N VAL A 122 13.40 -1.80 -9.21
CA VAL A 122 14.46 -1.44 -10.18
C VAL A 122 15.53 -2.52 -10.28
N LYS A 123 15.94 -3.11 -9.15
CA LYS A 123 17.05 -4.08 -9.12
C LYS A 123 16.65 -5.52 -9.43
N LEU A 124 15.42 -5.91 -9.09
CA LEU A 124 14.99 -7.30 -9.15
C LEU A 124 14.07 -7.61 -10.34
N SER A 125 13.43 -6.59 -10.95
CA SER A 125 12.55 -6.82 -12.09
C SER A 125 13.27 -6.54 -13.41
N ASN A 126 12.97 -7.36 -14.44
CA ASN A 126 13.47 -7.17 -15.80
C ASN A 126 12.62 -6.19 -16.62
N ILE A 127 11.68 -5.49 -15.98
CA ILE A 127 10.69 -4.64 -16.64
C ILE A 127 11.33 -3.44 -17.34
N PHE A 128 12.48 -2.97 -16.83
CA PHE A 128 13.22 -1.82 -17.37
C PHE A 128 13.96 -2.10 -18.67
N ALA A 129 13.92 -3.32 -19.18
CA ALA A 129 14.24 -3.62 -20.57
C ALA A 129 13.20 -3.03 -21.54
N THR A 130 11.95 -2.78 -21.06
CA THR A 130 10.82 -2.34 -21.88
C THR A 130 10.35 -0.93 -21.49
N ILE A 131 10.48 -0.55 -20.21
CA ILE A 131 10.06 0.75 -19.67
C ILE A 131 11.31 1.55 -19.28
N SER A 132 11.28 2.87 -19.47
CA SER A 132 12.34 3.76 -19.02
C SER A 132 12.44 3.78 -17.50
N GLU A 133 13.61 3.41 -16.96
CA GLU A 133 13.93 3.48 -15.55
C GLU A 133 13.82 4.92 -15.02
N ASP A 134 14.32 5.90 -15.80
CA ASP A 134 14.27 7.32 -15.44
C ASP A 134 12.83 7.81 -15.30
N SER A 135 11.95 7.43 -16.22
CA SER A 135 10.52 7.77 -16.15
C SER A 135 9.86 7.20 -14.91
N PHE A 136 10.20 5.97 -14.54
CA PHE A 136 9.69 5.35 -13.32
C PHE A 136 10.17 6.09 -12.06
N ILE A 137 11.47 6.39 -11.98
CA ILE A 137 12.06 7.10 -10.83
C ILE A 137 11.44 8.48 -10.68
N VAL A 138 11.36 9.26 -11.76
CA VAL A 138 10.78 10.62 -11.73
C VAL A 138 9.30 10.58 -11.34
N THR A 139 8.51 9.68 -11.92
CA THR A 139 7.08 9.56 -11.59
C THR A 139 6.86 9.18 -10.14
N ASN A 140 7.65 8.23 -9.61
CA ASN A 140 7.57 7.85 -8.19
C ASN A 140 8.01 8.97 -7.25
N LEU A 141 9.05 9.72 -7.60
CA LEU A 141 9.47 10.89 -6.81
C LEU A 141 8.36 11.94 -6.78
N MET A 142 7.78 12.28 -7.92
CA MET A 142 6.67 13.24 -7.99
C MET A 142 5.45 12.76 -7.20
N LEU A 143 5.03 11.50 -7.37
CA LEU A 143 3.93 10.91 -6.61
C LEU A 143 4.22 10.98 -5.10
N SER A 144 5.39 10.52 -4.69
CA SER A 144 5.80 10.49 -3.28
C SER A 144 5.83 11.88 -2.67
N LEU A 145 6.36 12.88 -3.38
CA LEU A 145 6.39 14.27 -2.92
C LEU A 145 4.97 14.86 -2.79
N CYS A 146 4.11 14.67 -3.79
CA CYS A 146 2.73 15.16 -3.74
C CYS A 146 1.96 14.56 -2.56
N VAL A 147 2.02 13.23 -2.42
CA VAL A 147 1.30 12.54 -1.33
C VAL A 147 1.92 12.83 0.03
N PHE A 148 3.24 12.96 0.13
CA PHE A 148 3.94 13.36 1.36
C PHE A 148 3.49 14.75 1.84
N VAL A 149 3.47 15.74 0.94
CA VAL A 149 3.02 17.11 1.27
C VAL A 149 1.57 17.08 1.74
N TYR A 150 0.69 16.39 1.00
CA TYR A 150 -0.71 16.24 1.38
C TYR A 150 -0.89 15.57 2.75
N ALA A 151 -0.25 14.44 2.96
CA ALA A 151 -0.34 13.66 4.20
C ALA A 151 0.23 14.45 5.40
N SER A 152 1.35 15.16 5.21
CA SER A 152 1.96 15.99 6.24
C SER A 152 1.08 17.18 6.60
N HIS A 153 0.47 17.82 5.60
CA HIS A 153 -0.44 18.96 5.83
C HIS A 153 -1.72 18.50 6.55
N SER A 154 -2.32 17.37 6.10
CA SER A 154 -3.49 16.79 6.74
C SER A 154 -3.23 16.40 8.19
N ALA A 155 -2.09 15.77 8.49
CA ALA A 155 -1.70 15.42 9.85
C ALA A 155 -1.53 16.66 10.75
N LYS A 156 -1.03 17.77 10.20
CA LYS A 156 -0.90 19.04 10.94
C LYS A 156 -2.27 19.67 11.25
N GLN A 157 -3.19 19.65 10.28
CA GLN A 157 -4.54 20.16 10.49
C GLN A 157 -5.30 19.37 11.57
N PHE A 158 -5.17 18.05 11.58
CA PHE A 158 -5.78 17.22 12.63
C PHE A 158 -5.28 17.61 14.03
N ARG A 159 -3.97 17.83 14.20
CA ARG A 159 -3.40 18.25 15.50
C ARG A 159 -3.93 19.62 15.95
N LEU A 160 -4.03 20.57 15.01
CA LEU A 160 -4.55 21.91 15.33
C LEU A 160 -6.03 21.86 15.77
N LEU A 161 -6.83 20.99 15.20
CA LEU A 161 -8.23 20.78 15.62
C LEU A 161 -8.33 20.10 16.99
N GLU A 162 -7.36 19.24 17.35
CA GLU A 162 -7.26 18.64 18.68
C GLU A 162 -6.91 19.65 19.78
N ASP A 163 -6.01 20.59 19.48
CA ASP A 163 -5.58 21.63 20.43
C ASP A 163 -6.68 22.67 20.69
N LEU A 164 -7.72 22.74 19.84
CA LEU A 164 -8.84 23.69 19.98
C LEU A 164 -10.06 23.12 20.73
N ASN A 165 -10.08 21.82 21.04
CA ASN A 165 -11.15 21.14 21.78
C ASN A 165 -10.70 20.66 23.17
#